data_da1c98db8e8b7fb86c2c0b0526909b02
#
_entry.id   da1c98db8e8b7fb86c2c0b0526909b02
#
_cell.length_a   1.000
_cell.length_b   1.000
_cell.length_c   1.000
_cell.angle_alpha   90.00
_cell.angle_beta   90.00
_cell.angle_gamma   90.00
#
_symmetry.space_group_name_H-M   'P 1'
#
loop_
_entity.id
_entity.type
_entity.pdbx_description
1 polymer ?
#
loop_
_entity_poly.entity_id
_entity_poly.type
_entity_poly.pdbx_seq_one_letter_code
_entity_poly.pdbx_strand_id
1 'polypeptide(L)'
;MDAQSQAILKGFNVDSDHLIIDSEFFQAQMNCMFSRLIKEKQILMNKDNFILNVKKKYNIDLTHLEKECSSQTENIERPLVFTEQGISGVINAFDKVLVEGFDVGQLRELYKTLYTESERDAQYERWQSIRLIKEILLKWCEKLEDTIDVEILVSPLYILHDYRIYLDHLLSEEKQENTKMYIVETLGVQNFEEQEAIYFEEIERLDKLFQYLVLLSK
;
A
#
# COMPACT_ATOMS: atom_id res chain seq x y z
N MET A 1 -38.17 31.84 -10.14
CA MET A 1 -37.10 32.14 -11.11
C MET A 1 -37.77 32.20 -12.49
N ASP A 2 -37.59 33.29 -13.21
CA ASP A 2 -38.22 33.47 -14.52
C ASP A 2 -37.54 32.60 -15.62
N ALA A 3 -38.26 32.41 -16.75
CA ALA A 3 -37.79 31.56 -17.85
C ALA A 3 -36.47 32.04 -18.46
N GLN A 4 -36.20 33.35 -18.41
CA GLN A 4 -35.00 33.95 -18.95
C GLN A 4 -33.76 33.63 -18.08
N SER A 5 -33.91 33.69 -16.77
CA SER A 5 -32.88 33.28 -15.80
C SER A 5 -32.58 31.78 -15.88
N GLN A 6 -33.61 30.94 -16.13
CA GLN A 6 -33.45 29.50 -16.34
C GLN A 6 -32.69 29.19 -17.64
N ALA A 7 -32.95 29.94 -18.73
CA ALA A 7 -32.25 29.75 -19.99
C ALA A 7 -30.76 30.13 -19.88
N ILE A 8 -30.46 31.22 -19.16
CA ILE A 8 -29.06 31.62 -18.90
C ILE A 8 -28.32 30.58 -18.09
N LEU A 9 -28.94 30.07 -17.01
CA LEU A 9 -28.32 29.00 -16.18
C LEU A 9 -28.11 27.71 -16.95
N LYS A 10 -29.04 27.34 -17.85
CA LYS A 10 -28.84 26.18 -18.73
C LYS A 10 -27.67 26.35 -19.70
N GLY A 11 -27.40 27.58 -20.17
CA GLY A 11 -26.25 27.85 -21.05
C GLY A 11 -24.89 27.74 -20.36
N PHE A 12 -24.86 27.80 -19.04
CA PHE A 12 -23.66 27.61 -18.22
C PHE A 12 -23.55 26.19 -17.64
N ASN A 13 -24.57 25.35 -17.81
CA ASN A 13 -24.56 23.98 -17.35
C ASN A 13 -23.78 23.16 -18.38
N VAL A 14 -22.59 22.77 -18.01
CA VAL A 14 -21.85 21.75 -18.75
C VAL A 14 -22.53 20.41 -18.42
N ASP A 15 -22.94 19.66 -19.44
CA ASP A 15 -23.46 18.31 -19.23
C ASP A 15 -22.41 17.52 -18.47
N SER A 16 -22.76 17.06 -17.29
CA SER A 16 -21.89 16.20 -16.49
C SER A 16 -21.76 14.87 -17.22
N ASP A 17 -20.54 14.44 -17.49
CA ASP A 17 -20.23 13.11 -17.98
C ASP A 17 -20.42 12.04 -16.91
N HIS A 18 -20.73 12.46 -15.68
CA HIS A 18 -21.06 11.57 -14.56
C HIS A 18 -22.58 11.46 -14.37
N LEU A 19 -23.07 10.24 -14.46
CA LEU A 19 -24.46 9.96 -14.05
C LEU A 19 -24.56 10.14 -12.52
N ILE A 20 -25.44 11.03 -12.07
CA ILE A 20 -25.65 11.28 -10.63
C ILE A 20 -25.94 9.98 -9.87
N ILE A 21 -26.65 9.05 -10.52
CA ILE A 21 -27.01 7.75 -9.96
C ILE A 21 -25.79 6.87 -9.63
N ASP A 22 -24.67 7.07 -10.31
CA ASP A 22 -23.42 6.34 -10.10
C ASP A 22 -22.50 7.03 -9.10
N SER A 23 -22.87 8.26 -8.65
CA SER A 23 -22.07 8.96 -7.65
C SER A 23 -22.11 8.24 -6.30
N GLU A 24 -20.99 8.20 -5.58
CA GLU A 24 -20.93 7.64 -4.22
C GLU A 24 -21.91 8.30 -3.28
N PHE A 25 -22.13 9.62 -3.45
CA PHE A 25 -23.13 10.36 -2.69
C PHE A 25 -24.55 9.83 -2.92
N PHE A 26 -24.95 9.60 -4.18
CA PHE A 26 -26.27 9.04 -4.49
C PHE A 26 -26.41 7.63 -3.93
N GLN A 27 -25.40 6.78 -4.09
CA GLN A 27 -25.41 5.41 -3.56
C GLN A 27 -25.50 5.41 -2.03
N ALA A 28 -24.75 6.28 -1.34
CA ALA A 28 -24.78 6.36 0.11
C ALA A 28 -26.09 6.95 0.65
N GLN A 29 -26.59 8.03 0.06
CA GLN A 29 -27.73 8.77 0.57
C GLN A 29 -29.08 8.22 0.11
N MET A 30 -29.17 7.80 -1.14
CA MET A 30 -30.45 7.38 -1.73
C MET A 30 -30.66 5.87 -1.66
N ASN A 31 -29.62 5.08 -1.84
CA ASN A 31 -29.71 3.63 -1.81
C ASN A 31 -29.26 3.02 -0.47
N CYS A 32 -28.89 3.85 0.52
CA CYS A 32 -28.32 3.40 1.81
C CYS A 32 -27.10 2.45 1.64
N MET A 33 -26.38 2.60 0.55
CA MET A 33 -25.14 1.88 0.28
C MET A 33 -23.99 2.74 0.75
N PHE A 34 -23.34 2.34 1.83
CA PHE A 34 -22.15 3.04 2.28
C PHE A 34 -21.08 3.01 1.19
N SER A 35 -20.43 4.15 0.97
CA SER A 35 -19.26 4.22 0.08
C SER A 35 -18.22 3.18 0.52
N ARG A 36 -17.64 2.47 -0.45
CA ARG A 36 -16.53 1.57 -0.14
C ARG A 36 -15.36 2.41 0.38
N LEU A 37 -14.70 1.88 1.40
CA LEU A 37 -13.44 2.48 1.84
C LEU A 37 -12.49 2.57 0.64
N ILE A 38 -11.85 3.71 0.49
CA ILE A 38 -10.79 3.85 -0.50
C ILE A 38 -9.69 2.83 -0.19
N LYS A 39 -8.99 2.34 -1.22
CA LYS A 39 -7.99 1.28 -1.09
C LYS A 39 -6.89 1.63 -0.10
N GLU A 40 -6.49 2.88 -0.06
CA GLU A 40 -5.50 3.40 0.89
C GLU A 40 -5.89 3.09 2.34
N LYS A 41 -7.15 3.27 2.69
CA LYS A 41 -7.66 2.93 4.04
C LYS A 41 -7.87 1.42 4.23
N GLN A 42 -8.20 0.67 3.17
CA GLN A 42 -8.28 -0.79 3.22
C GLN A 42 -6.92 -1.42 3.51
N ILE A 43 -5.85 -0.92 2.90
CA ILE A 43 -4.47 -1.37 3.16
C ILE A 43 -4.13 -1.22 4.65
N LEU A 44 -4.42 -0.05 5.25
CA LEU A 44 -4.17 0.20 6.67
C LEU A 44 -4.97 -0.75 7.56
N MET A 45 -6.27 -0.93 7.28
CA MET A 45 -7.10 -1.90 8.02
C MET A 45 -6.58 -3.33 7.89
N ASN A 46 -6.13 -3.72 6.71
CA ASN A 46 -5.55 -5.05 6.49
C ASN A 46 -4.22 -5.21 7.24
N LYS A 47 -3.38 -4.18 7.30
CA LYS A 47 -2.17 -4.19 8.14
C LYS A 47 -2.52 -4.43 9.60
N ASP A 48 -3.48 -3.69 10.15
CA ASP A 48 -3.90 -3.84 11.55
C ASP A 48 -4.48 -5.24 11.82
N ASN A 49 -5.31 -5.76 10.91
CA ASN A 49 -5.84 -7.11 10.99
C ASN A 49 -4.74 -8.18 10.95
N PHE A 50 -3.72 -8.00 10.10
CA PHE A 50 -2.54 -8.86 10.04
C PHE A 50 -1.82 -8.88 11.40
N ILE A 51 -1.50 -7.72 11.97
CA ILE A 51 -0.86 -7.59 13.29
C ILE A 51 -1.70 -8.30 14.37
N LEU A 52 -3.01 -8.06 14.39
CA LEU A 52 -3.93 -8.68 15.34
C LEU A 52 -3.98 -10.21 15.20
N ASN A 53 -3.98 -10.74 13.99
CA ASN A 53 -3.96 -12.18 13.74
C ASN A 53 -2.66 -12.81 14.24
N VAL A 54 -1.50 -12.22 13.93
CA VAL A 54 -0.20 -12.68 14.41
C VAL A 54 -0.15 -12.65 15.94
N LYS A 55 -0.64 -11.57 16.57
CA LYS A 55 -0.69 -11.44 18.03
C LYS A 55 -1.56 -12.52 18.66
N LYS A 56 -2.73 -12.82 18.08
CA LYS A 56 -3.63 -13.87 18.58
C LYS A 56 -3.05 -15.27 18.43
N LYS A 57 -2.40 -15.57 17.29
CA LYS A 57 -1.93 -16.92 16.96
C LYS A 57 -0.59 -17.27 17.57
N TYR A 58 0.33 -16.30 17.59
CA TYR A 58 1.72 -16.51 18.00
C TYR A 58 2.11 -15.79 19.30
N ASN A 59 1.23 -14.94 19.83
CA ASN A 59 1.50 -14.05 20.97
C ASN A 59 2.69 -13.09 20.73
N ILE A 60 2.85 -12.66 19.46
CA ILE A 60 3.89 -11.73 19.02
C ILE A 60 3.21 -10.45 18.55
N ASP A 61 3.64 -9.30 19.09
CA ASP A 61 3.12 -7.99 18.72
C ASP A 61 4.09 -7.33 17.71
N LEU A 62 3.65 -7.19 16.48
CA LEU A 62 4.46 -6.60 15.40
C LEU A 62 4.43 -5.07 15.36
N THR A 63 3.76 -4.42 16.30
CA THR A 63 3.59 -2.97 16.31
C THR A 63 4.90 -2.27 16.68
N HIS A 64 5.30 -1.29 15.89
CA HIS A 64 6.42 -0.40 16.16
C HIS A 64 5.96 1.06 16.11
N LEU A 65 6.41 1.88 17.07
CA LEU A 65 6.15 3.33 17.12
C LEU A 65 4.66 3.67 16.86
N GLU A 66 3.75 3.07 17.64
CA GLU A 66 2.30 3.15 17.42
C GLU A 66 1.78 4.59 17.30
N LYS A 67 2.25 5.50 18.15
CA LYS A 67 1.81 6.91 18.15
C LYS A 67 2.30 7.65 16.91
N GLU A 68 3.56 7.42 16.53
CA GLU A 68 4.20 8.03 15.38
C GLU A 68 3.57 7.50 14.10
N CYS A 69 3.33 6.20 14.00
CA CYS A 69 2.61 5.59 12.90
C CYS A 69 1.18 6.11 12.79
N SER A 70 0.46 6.24 13.91
CA SER A 70 -0.90 6.78 13.93
C SER A 70 -0.96 8.20 13.35
N SER A 71 0.01 9.07 13.70
CA SER A 71 0.09 10.41 13.12
C SER A 71 0.34 10.41 11.60
N GLN A 72 1.05 9.40 11.08
CA GLN A 72 1.29 9.26 9.65
C GLN A 72 0.07 8.72 8.90
N THR A 73 -0.78 7.91 9.53
CA THR A 73 -1.99 7.39 8.88
C THR A 73 -2.98 8.48 8.50
N GLU A 74 -2.96 9.62 9.20
CA GLU A 74 -3.77 10.80 8.87
C GLU A 74 -3.34 11.43 7.54
N ASN A 75 -2.07 11.28 7.16
CA ASN A 75 -1.52 11.80 5.90
C ASN A 75 -1.75 10.85 4.72
N ILE A 76 -2.29 9.64 4.96
CA ILE A 76 -2.57 8.67 3.90
C ILE A 76 -3.97 8.94 3.34
N GLU A 77 -4.00 9.86 2.38
CA GLU A 77 -5.18 10.20 1.59
C GLU A 77 -4.81 10.15 0.11
N ARG A 78 -5.81 9.88 -0.73
CA ARG A 78 -5.58 9.86 -2.18
C ARG A 78 -5.12 11.24 -2.67
N PRO A 79 -3.99 11.34 -3.40
CA PRO A 79 -3.55 12.60 -3.94
C PRO A 79 -4.57 13.22 -4.89
N LEU A 80 -4.72 14.54 -4.87
CA LEU A 80 -5.52 15.28 -5.85
C LEU A 80 -4.72 15.59 -7.13
N VAL A 81 -3.39 15.58 -7.04
CA VAL A 81 -2.50 15.88 -8.15
C VAL A 81 -1.42 14.80 -8.22
N PHE A 82 -1.33 14.13 -9.34
CA PHE A 82 -0.38 13.03 -9.58
C PHE A 82 0.89 13.56 -10.26
N THR A 83 1.69 14.26 -9.49
CA THR A 83 3.07 14.65 -9.80
C THR A 83 3.99 14.11 -8.73
N GLU A 84 5.29 14.01 -8.98
CA GLU A 84 6.27 13.57 -7.96
C GLU A 84 6.10 14.34 -6.65
N GLN A 85 5.94 15.66 -6.73
CA GLN A 85 5.71 16.51 -5.56
C GLN A 85 4.35 16.25 -4.89
N GLY A 86 3.30 16.02 -5.69
CA GLY A 86 1.94 15.81 -5.18
C GLY A 86 1.75 14.49 -4.47
N ILE A 87 2.48 13.45 -4.88
CA ILE A 87 2.40 12.10 -4.28
C ILE A 87 3.44 11.85 -3.19
N SER A 88 4.53 12.65 -3.12
CA SER A 88 5.64 12.43 -2.18
C SER A 88 5.16 12.26 -0.73
N GLY A 89 4.28 13.12 -0.27
CA GLY A 89 3.75 13.07 1.11
C GLY A 89 3.05 11.75 1.44
N VAL A 90 2.24 11.23 0.54
CA VAL A 90 1.49 9.99 0.76
C VAL A 90 2.40 8.76 0.61
N ILE A 91 3.33 8.75 -0.33
CA ILE A 91 4.34 7.69 -0.48
C ILE A 91 5.20 7.59 0.77
N ASN A 92 5.67 8.73 1.30
CA ASN A 92 6.40 8.79 2.56
C ASN A 92 5.61 8.25 3.75
N ALA A 93 4.34 8.62 3.85
CA ALA A 93 3.49 8.15 4.92
C ALA A 93 3.26 6.63 4.83
N PHE A 94 3.05 6.10 3.61
CA PHE A 94 2.95 4.66 3.41
C PHE A 94 4.23 3.93 3.77
N ASP A 95 5.41 4.37 3.33
CA ASP A 95 6.67 3.71 3.67
C ASP A 95 6.88 3.65 5.19
N LYS A 96 6.66 4.77 5.89
CA LYS A 96 6.75 4.81 7.35
C LYS A 96 5.78 3.87 8.03
N VAL A 97 4.56 3.75 7.54
CA VAL A 97 3.53 2.90 8.16
C VAL A 97 3.70 1.44 7.76
N LEU A 98 3.95 1.14 6.47
CA LEU A 98 3.93 -0.23 5.94
C LEU A 98 5.30 -0.92 5.97
N VAL A 99 6.41 -0.17 6.06
CA VAL A 99 7.76 -0.71 6.08
C VAL A 99 8.44 -0.47 7.44
N GLU A 100 8.50 0.79 7.88
CA GLU A 100 9.16 1.16 9.14
C GLU A 100 8.26 0.90 10.37
N GLY A 101 6.94 0.85 10.18
CA GLY A 101 5.95 0.63 11.24
C GLY A 101 5.82 -0.82 11.74
N PHE A 102 6.71 -1.72 11.33
CA PHE A 102 6.82 -3.06 11.89
C PHE A 102 8.03 -3.17 12.83
N ASP A 103 7.83 -3.81 13.97
CA ASP A 103 8.93 -4.15 14.88
C ASP A 103 9.77 -5.29 14.26
N VAL A 104 10.97 -4.94 13.81
CA VAL A 104 11.89 -5.88 13.15
C VAL A 104 12.35 -6.99 14.11
N GLY A 105 12.46 -6.70 15.41
CA GLY A 105 12.76 -7.72 16.43
C GLY A 105 11.63 -8.73 16.55
N GLN A 106 10.39 -8.28 16.60
CA GLN A 106 9.22 -9.15 16.67
C GLN A 106 8.97 -9.90 15.36
N LEU A 107 9.26 -9.31 14.20
CA LEU A 107 9.26 -10.04 12.93
C LEU A 107 10.30 -11.17 12.91
N ARG A 108 11.50 -10.95 13.51
CA ARG A 108 12.50 -12.04 13.67
C ARG A 108 12.02 -13.15 14.59
N GLU A 109 11.32 -12.81 15.69
CA GLU A 109 10.73 -13.83 16.56
C GLU A 109 9.65 -14.64 15.83
N LEU A 110 8.81 -14.00 15.01
CA LEU A 110 7.85 -14.70 14.15
C LEU A 110 8.56 -15.61 13.15
N TYR A 111 9.61 -15.14 12.48
CA TYR A 111 10.44 -15.94 11.60
C TYR A 111 11.02 -17.15 12.32
N LYS A 112 11.61 -16.98 13.51
CA LYS A 112 12.15 -18.08 14.33
C LYS A 112 11.09 -19.10 14.73
N THR A 113 9.84 -18.66 14.94
CA THR A 113 8.72 -19.55 15.28
C THR A 113 8.27 -20.40 14.10
N LEU A 114 8.44 -19.89 12.88
CA LEU A 114 8.02 -20.56 11.65
C LEU A 114 9.10 -21.51 11.10
N TYR A 115 10.37 -21.19 11.30
CA TYR A 115 11.54 -21.93 10.79
C TYR A 115 12.26 -22.68 11.90
N THR A 116 12.60 -23.93 11.67
CA THR A 116 13.49 -24.69 12.56
C THR A 116 14.93 -24.15 12.49
N GLU A 117 15.75 -24.44 13.48
CA GLU A 117 17.14 -23.94 13.50
C GLU A 117 17.95 -24.32 12.25
N SER A 118 17.71 -25.52 11.72
CA SER A 118 18.38 -26.02 10.52
C SER A 118 17.91 -25.37 9.21
N GLU A 119 16.72 -24.77 9.20
CA GLU A 119 16.15 -24.09 8.04
C GLU A 119 16.48 -22.60 8.02
N ARG A 120 16.94 -22.03 9.15
CA ARG A 120 17.21 -20.60 9.25
C ARG A 120 18.44 -20.21 8.46
N ASP A 121 18.31 -19.14 7.67
CA ASP A 121 19.47 -18.52 7.01
C ASP A 121 20.42 -17.93 8.06
N ALA A 122 21.72 -18.12 7.89
CA ALA A 122 22.74 -17.62 8.83
C ALA A 122 22.77 -16.08 8.97
N GLN A 123 22.20 -15.36 8.02
CA GLN A 123 22.19 -13.90 8.00
C GLN A 123 20.85 -13.26 8.44
N TYR A 124 19.86 -14.06 8.85
CA TYR A 124 18.52 -13.55 9.17
C TYR A 124 18.52 -12.42 10.23
N GLU A 125 19.51 -12.38 11.09
CA GLU A 125 19.62 -11.32 12.11
C GLU A 125 19.90 -9.93 11.52
N ARG A 126 20.39 -9.86 10.28
CA ARG A 126 20.66 -8.60 9.57
C ARG A 126 19.50 -8.15 8.70
N TRP A 127 18.48 -8.99 8.53
CA TRP A 127 17.36 -8.65 7.67
C TRP A 127 16.46 -7.58 8.28
N GLN A 128 15.94 -6.72 7.42
CA GLN A 128 14.98 -5.69 7.77
C GLN A 128 13.54 -6.18 7.48
N SER A 129 12.56 -5.33 7.77
CA SER A 129 11.13 -5.68 7.73
C SER A 129 10.68 -6.33 6.42
N ILE A 130 11.00 -5.77 5.26
CA ILE A 130 10.56 -6.28 3.96
C ILE A 130 11.08 -7.70 3.72
N ARG A 131 12.37 -7.94 3.97
CA ARG A 131 12.96 -9.28 3.82
C ARG A 131 12.34 -10.29 4.77
N LEU A 132 12.10 -9.92 6.02
CA LEU A 132 11.46 -10.79 7.00
C LEU A 132 10.02 -11.12 6.61
N ILE A 133 9.23 -10.14 6.16
CA ILE A 133 7.86 -10.35 5.66
C ILE A 133 7.88 -11.33 4.47
N LYS A 134 8.81 -11.17 3.54
CA LYS A 134 8.98 -12.08 2.41
C LYS A 134 9.20 -13.51 2.86
N GLU A 135 10.16 -13.76 3.75
CA GLU A 135 10.47 -15.10 4.25
C GLU A 135 9.31 -15.71 5.05
N ILE A 136 8.60 -14.90 5.84
CA ILE A 136 7.38 -15.33 6.54
C ILE A 136 6.32 -15.78 5.55
N LEU A 137 6.09 -15.01 4.48
CA LEU A 137 5.15 -15.36 3.41
C LEU A 137 5.57 -16.65 2.68
N LEU A 138 6.85 -16.79 2.32
CA LEU A 138 7.36 -18.01 1.70
C LEU A 138 7.04 -19.24 2.55
N LYS A 139 7.26 -19.17 3.87
CA LYS A 139 6.99 -20.29 4.77
C LYS A 139 5.50 -20.59 4.92
N TRP A 140 4.65 -19.58 4.91
CA TRP A 140 3.21 -19.78 4.95
C TRP A 140 2.67 -20.35 3.64
N CYS A 141 3.12 -19.85 2.48
CA CYS A 141 2.75 -20.41 1.18
C CYS A 141 3.21 -21.87 1.03
N GLU A 142 4.43 -22.20 1.47
CA GLU A 142 4.92 -23.58 1.49
C GLU A 142 4.00 -24.51 2.30
N LYS A 143 3.56 -24.09 3.49
CA LYS A 143 2.66 -24.87 4.34
C LYS A 143 1.27 -25.08 3.76
N LEU A 144 0.80 -24.16 2.92
CA LEU A 144 -0.52 -24.20 2.29
C LEU A 144 -0.48 -24.75 0.86
N GLU A 145 0.71 -25.15 0.36
CA GLU A 145 0.92 -25.55 -1.03
C GLU A 145 0.42 -24.50 -2.04
N ASP A 146 0.49 -23.20 -1.65
CA ASP A 146 0.08 -22.10 -2.50
C ASP A 146 1.14 -21.85 -3.58
N THR A 147 0.70 -21.67 -4.82
CA THR A 147 1.55 -21.49 -6.01
C THR A 147 1.85 -20.03 -6.33
N ILE A 148 1.46 -19.10 -5.44
CA ILE A 148 1.69 -17.66 -5.67
C ILE A 148 3.17 -17.34 -5.71
N ASP A 149 3.55 -16.46 -6.63
CA ASP A 149 4.91 -15.91 -6.67
C ASP A 149 5.06 -14.85 -5.58
N VAL A 150 5.73 -15.23 -4.48
CA VAL A 150 5.96 -14.36 -3.32
C VAL A 150 6.88 -13.19 -3.68
N GLU A 151 7.79 -13.33 -4.66
CA GLU A 151 8.63 -12.22 -5.12
C GLU A 151 7.77 -11.10 -5.72
N ILE A 152 6.84 -11.47 -6.59
CA ILE A 152 5.89 -10.52 -7.21
C ILE A 152 4.96 -9.95 -6.14
N LEU A 153 4.49 -10.77 -5.20
CA LEU A 153 3.56 -10.33 -4.16
C LEU A 153 4.18 -9.28 -3.22
N VAL A 154 5.47 -9.43 -2.88
CA VAL A 154 6.19 -8.52 -1.95
C VAL A 154 6.82 -7.33 -2.66
N SER A 155 6.94 -7.38 -4.00
CA SER A 155 7.57 -6.31 -4.79
C SER A 155 7.06 -4.89 -4.46
N PRO A 156 5.76 -4.64 -4.16
CA PRO A 156 5.30 -3.29 -3.84
C PRO A 156 5.94 -2.69 -2.59
N LEU A 157 6.36 -3.48 -1.60
CA LEU A 157 7.09 -2.90 -0.47
C LEU A 157 8.50 -2.43 -0.85
N TYR A 158 9.16 -3.11 -1.78
CA TYR A 158 10.46 -2.66 -2.30
C TYR A 158 10.28 -1.40 -3.16
N ILE A 159 9.27 -1.38 -4.04
CA ILE A 159 8.95 -0.22 -4.87
C ILE A 159 8.64 0.99 -3.99
N LEU A 160 7.77 0.84 -2.99
CA LEU A 160 7.39 1.89 -2.06
C LEU A 160 8.61 2.51 -1.39
N HIS A 161 9.52 1.67 -0.90
CA HIS A 161 10.75 2.09 -0.23
C HIS A 161 11.71 2.81 -1.19
N ASP A 162 11.96 2.24 -2.37
CA ASP A 162 12.84 2.83 -3.38
C ASP A 162 12.25 4.12 -3.97
N TYR A 163 10.93 4.17 -4.14
CA TYR A 163 10.24 5.37 -4.60
C TYR A 163 10.33 6.52 -3.58
N ARG A 164 10.13 6.21 -2.30
CA ARG A 164 10.35 7.20 -1.23
C ARG A 164 11.80 7.71 -1.24
N ILE A 165 12.79 6.82 -1.37
CA ILE A 165 14.20 7.22 -1.47
C ILE A 165 14.43 8.12 -2.69
N TYR A 166 13.85 7.81 -3.83
CA TYR A 166 13.93 8.63 -5.03
C TYR A 166 13.35 10.03 -4.82
N LEU A 167 12.18 10.13 -4.18
CA LEU A 167 11.48 11.40 -3.97
C LEU A 167 12.14 12.31 -2.92
N ASP A 168 12.78 11.75 -1.91
CA ASP A 168 13.23 12.51 -0.72
C ASP A 168 14.75 12.71 -0.66
N HIS A 169 15.54 11.94 -1.39
CA HIS A 169 16.98 11.98 -1.32
C HIS A 169 17.63 12.46 -2.61
N LEU A 170 18.75 13.20 -2.45
CA LEU A 170 19.60 13.54 -3.58
C LEU A 170 20.35 12.29 -4.03
N LEU A 171 19.96 11.76 -5.17
CA LEU A 171 20.59 10.60 -5.80
C LEU A 171 21.46 11.03 -6.98
N SER A 172 22.49 10.23 -7.31
CA SER A 172 23.21 10.39 -8.57
C SER A 172 22.26 10.10 -9.76
N GLU A 173 22.53 10.71 -10.92
CA GLU A 173 21.72 10.51 -12.14
C GLU A 173 21.55 9.02 -12.46
N GLU A 174 22.64 8.24 -12.39
CA GLU A 174 22.61 6.79 -12.63
C GLU A 174 21.64 6.06 -11.68
N LYS A 175 21.66 6.41 -10.39
CA LYS A 175 20.74 5.81 -9.42
C LYS A 175 19.30 6.23 -9.66
N GLN A 176 19.06 7.48 -10.02
CA GLN A 176 17.71 7.96 -10.37
C GLN A 176 17.14 7.16 -11.53
N GLU A 177 17.90 7.04 -12.63
CA GLU A 177 17.44 6.29 -13.81
C GLU A 177 17.23 4.80 -13.52
N ASN A 178 18.11 4.17 -12.76
CA ASN A 178 17.94 2.78 -12.37
C ASN A 178 16.69 2.58 -11.50
N THR A 179 16.39 3.50 -10.58
CA THR A 179 15.19 3.43 -9.75
C THR A 179 13.93 3.62 -10.58
N LYS A 180 13.90 4.59 -11.49
CA LYS A 180 12.78 4.80 -12.41
C LYS A 180 12.51 3.57 -13.28
N MET A 181 13.55 3.00 -13.88
CA MET A 181 13.45 1.78 -14.69
C MET A 181 12.87 0.62 -13.86
N TYR A 182 13.41 0.40 -12.66
CA TYR A 182 12.94 -0.64 -11.77
C TYR A 182 11.45 -0.50 -11.44
N ILE A 183 11.00 0.73 -11.09
CA ILE A 183 9.58 1.01 -10.79
C ILE A 183 8.70 0.72 -12.02
N VAL A 184 9.07 1.27 -13.18
CA VAL A 184 8.31 1.11 -14.42
C VAL A 184 8.20 -0.35 -14.85
N GLU A 185 9.32 -1.07 -14.88
CA GLU A 185 9.35 -2.49 -15.27
C GLU A 185 8.57 -3.37 -14.29
N THR A 186 8.76 -3.15 -12.99
CA THR A 186 8.09 -3.98 -11.98
C THR A 186 6.59 -3.73 -11.94
N LEU A 187 6.13 -2.48 -12.07
CA LEU A 187 4.70 -2.16 -12.11
C LEU A 187 4.05 -2.45 -13.48
N GLY A 188 4.85 -2.55 -14.54
CA GLY A 188 4.34 -2.76 -15.89
C GLY A 188 3.67 -1.53 -16.50
N VAL A 189 4.06 -0.33 -16.06
CA VAL A 189 3.59 0.94 -16.63
C VAL A 189 4.44 1.33 -17.85
N GLN A 190 3.96 2.26 -18.67
CA GLN A 190 4.66 2.56 -19.94
C GLN A 190 5.91 3.43 -19.72
N ASN A 191 5.82 4.42 -18.84
CA ASN A 191 6.93 5.33 -18.55
C ASN A 191 6.78 5.91 -17.14
N PHE A 192 7.85 6.52 -16.63
CA PHE A 192 7.88 7.07 -15.28
C PHE A 192 7.10 8.39 -15.14
N GLU A 193 6.84 9.11 -16.22
CA GLU A 193 6.05 10.35 -16.23
C GLU A 193 4.57 10.09 -15.95
N GLU A 194 4.10 8.85 -16.13
CA GLU A 194 2.73 8.44 -15.83
C GLU A 194 2.51 8.20 -14.32
N GLN A 195 2.76 9.24 -13.53
CA GLN A 195 2.73 9.18 -12.05
C GLN A 195 1.39 8.69 -11.49
N GLU A 196 0.29 8.99 -12.16
CA GLU A 196 -1.04 8.49 -11.80
C GLU A 196 -1.14 6.97 -11.96
N ALA A 197 -0.67 6.43 -13.08
CA ALA A 197 -0.66 5.00 -13.34
C ALA A 197 0.25 4.26 -12.35
N ILE A 198 1.44 4.80 -12.07
CA ILE A 198 2.37 4.28 -11.06
C ILE A 198 1.68 4.21 -9.69
N TYR A 199 1.06 5.31 -9.27
CA TYR A 199 0.39 5.39 -7.98
C TYR A 199 -0.72 4.33 -7.84
N PHE A 200 -1.63 4.26 -8.81
CA PHE A 200 -2.75 3.33 -8.73
C PHE A 200 -2.33 1.87 -8.81
N GLU A 201 -1.34 1.54 -9.66
CA GLU A 201 -0.82 0.17 -9.73
C GLU A 201 -0.11 -0.24 -8.44
N GLU A 202 0.65 0.67 -7.83
CA GLU A 202 1.30 0.45 -6.55
C GLU A 202 0.28 0.21 -5.42
N ILE A 203 -0.77 1.05 -5.32
CA ILE A 203 -1.84 0.89 -4.34
C ILE A 203 -2.60 -0.43 -4.55
N GLU A 204 -2.86 -0.83 -5.80
CA GLU A 204 -3.51 -2.10 -6.12
C GLU A 204 -2.69 -3.29 -5.64
N ARG A 205 -1.38 -3.27 -5.84
CA ARG A 205 -0.47 -4.34 -5.43
C ARG A 205 -0.27 -4.37 -3.91
N LEU A 206 -0.17 -3.21 -3.26
CA LEU A 206 -0.14 -3.14 -1.79
C LEU A 206 -1.42 -3.71 -1.17
N ASP A 207 -2.58 -3.39 -1.73
CA ASP A 207 -3.85 -3.94 -1.24
C ASP A 207 -3.87 -5.47 -1.35
N LYS A 208 -3.46 -6.03 -2.49
CA LYS A 208 -3.33 -7.48 -2.67
C LYS A 208 -2.39 -8.11 -1.66
N LEU A 209 -1.21 -7.55 -1.46
CA LEU A 209 -0.23 -8.03 -0.48
C LEU A 209 -0.84 -8.09 0.93
N PHE A 210 -1.46 -6.99 1.38
CA PHE A 210 -2.01 -6.94 2.73
C PHE A 210 -3.25 -7.82 2.91
N GLN A 211 -4.06 -8.03 1.87
CA GLN A 211 -5.14 -9.05 1.88
C GLN A 211 -4.56 -10.46 2.06
N TYR A 212 -3.46 -10.79 1.36
CA TYR A 212 -2.77 -12.07 1.50
C TYR A 212 -2.16 -12.25 2.90
N LEU A 213 -1.51 -11.24 3.45
CA LEU A 213 -0.99 -11.28 4.82
C LEU A 213 -2.10 -11.58 5.84
N VAL A 214 -3.26 -10.96 5.70
CA VAL A 214 -4.44 -11.24 6.54
C VAL A 214 -4.94 -12.66 6.34
N LEU A 215 -4.99 -13.15 5.11
CA LEU A 215 -5.47 -14.50 4.79
C LEU A 215 -4.57 -15.57 5.42
N LEU A 216 -3.26 -15.46 5.22
CA LEU A 216 -2.28 -16.46 5.66
C LEU A 216 -1.99 -16.41 7.16
N SER A 217 -2.24 -15.29 7.83
CA SER A 217 -2.02 -15.13 9.27
C SER A 217 -3.13 -15.73 10.15
N LYS A 218 -4.30 -16.05 9.59
CA LYS A 218 -5.40 -16.72 10.30
C LYS A 218 -5.05 -18.17 10.65
#